data_25e079a774765928d64554b77b293863
#
_entry.id   25e079a774765928d64554b77b293863
#
_cell.length_a   1.000
_cell.length_b   1.000
_cell.length_c   1.000
_cell.angle_alpha   90.00
_cell.angle_beta   90.00
_cell.angle_gamma   90.00
#
_symmetry.space_group_name_H-M   'P 1'
#
loop_
_entity.id
_entity.type
_entity.pdbx_description
1 polymer ?
#
loop_
_entity_poly.entity_id
_entity_poly.type
_entity_poly.pdbx_seq_one_letter_code
_entity_poly.pdbx_strand_id
1 'polypeptide(L)'
;VSKRTFSSLLALMGVLTVIPGLLGIMLSLTGSSFTWGIITFAGEFVLWRGLILTAAGALFLVAINEANPVQKRAQAVLASLMIWIVGGMEILSVVLSSVPGEGARWLTTLEGFIASYQEPVIPSILLLPITLGLVLFIYLDGGKNEGKE
;
A
#
# COMPACT_ATOMS: atom_id res chain seq x y z
N VAL A 1 18.26 -13.11 -9.18
CA VAL A 1 18.51 -11.77 -8.59
C VAL A 1 19.35 -11.94 -7.33
N SER A 2 20.27 -10.98 -7.10
CA SER A 2 21.14 -11.05 -5.92
C SER A 2 20.29 -10.97 -4.65
N LYS A 3 20.59 -11.84 -3.65
CA LYS A 3 19.94 -11.82 -2.33
C LYS A 3 20.00 -10.42 -1.68
N ARG A 4 21.06 -9.66 -1.97
CA ARG A 4 21.24 -8.29 -1.48
C ARG A 4 20.23 -7.32 -2.07
N THR A 5 19.97 -7.41 -3.39
CA THR A 5 19.00 -6.54 -4.08
C THR A 5 17.59 -6.73 -3.54
N PHE A 6 17.18 -7.98 -3.30
CA PHE A 6 15.86 -8.28 -2.73
C PHE A 6 15.72 -7.75 -1.29
N SER A 7 16.74 -7.93 -0.45
CA SER A 7 16.74 -7.39 0.92
C SER A 7 16.72 -5.87 0.94
N SER A 8 17.46 -5.21 0.05
CA SER A 8 17.42 -3.73 -0.07
C SER A 8 16.04 -3.23 -0.50
N LEU A 9 15.37 -3.95 -1.40
CA LEU A 9 14.02 -3.62 -1.83
C LEU A 9 13.02 -3.75 -0.67
N LEU A 10 13.13 -4.83 0.12
CA LEU A 10 12.29 -5.01 1.32
C LEU A 10 12.54 -3.92 2.37
N ALA A 11 13.80 -3.51 2.56
CA ALA A 11 14.14 -2.42 3.47
C ALA A 11 13.51 -1.09 3.02
N LEU A 12 13.64 -0.78 1.73
CA LEU A 12 13.03 0.43 1.15
C LEU A 12 11.51 0.41 1.33
N MET A 13 10.85 -0.70 0.98
CA MET A 13 9.41 -0.86 1.13
C MET A 13 8.97 -0.77 2.60
N GLY A 14 9.71 -1.39 3.51
CA GLY A 14 9.45 -1.32 4.95
C GLY A 14 9.46 0.11 5.45
N VAL A 15 10.50 0.87 5.13
CA VAL A 15 10.63 2.28 5.54
C VAL A 15 9.53 3.15 4.92
N LEU A 16 9.30 3.03 3.60
CA LEU A 16 8.27 3.78 2.88
C LEU A 16 6.85 3.50 3.40
N THR A 17 6.63 2.35 4.04
CA THR A 17 5.32 1.95 4.58
C THR A 17 5.19 2.30 6.06
N VAL A 18 6.25 2.10 6.87
CA VAL A 18 6.23 2.41 8.31
C VAL A 18 6.09 3.91 8.57
N ILE A 19 6.81 4.75 7.82
CA ILE A 19 6.78 6.20 8.05
C ILE A 19 5.36 6.77 7.93
N PRO A 20 4.64 6.60 6.81
CA PRO A 20 3.26 7.08 6.70
C PRO A 20 2.31 6.38 7.68
N GLY A 21 2.57 5.12 8.02
CA GLY A 21 1.81 4.40 9.04
C GLY A 21 1.88 5.07 10.41
N LEU A 22 3.09 5.34 10.90
CA LEU A 22 3.32 6.01 12.18
C LEU A 22 2.79 7.46 12.18
N LEU A 23 3.00 8.20 11.08
CA LEU A 23 2.45 9.54 10.93
C LEU A 23 0.92 9.54 11.00
N GLY A 24 0.26 8.58 10.35
CA GLY A 24 -1.19 8.41 10.43
C GLY A 24 -1.67 8.16 11.86
N ILE A 25 -1.00 7.30 12.62
CA ILE A 25 -1.32 7.05 14.04
C ILE A 25 -1.17 8.34 14.86
N MET A 26 -0.04 9.03 14.73
CA MET A 26 0.21 10.27 15.48
C MET A 26 -0.82 11.35 15.18
N LEU A 27 -1.15 11.56 13.90
CA LEU A 27 -2.13 12.54 13.48
C LEU A 27 -3.53 12.19 13.97
N SER A 28 -3.89 10.91 13.97
CA SER A 28 -5.17 10.44 14.50
C SER A 28 -5.30 10.71 16.00
N LEU A 29 -4.23 10.50 16.78
CA LEU A 29 -4.23 10.76 18.22
C LEU A 29 -4.31 12.26 18.56
N THR A 30 -3.79 13.13 17.69
CA THR A 30 -3.86 14.59 17.84
C THR A 30 -5.14 15.20 17.29
N GLY A 31 -5.98 14.42 16.60
CA GLY A 31 -7.18 14.90 15.91
C GLY A 31 -6.87 15.87 14.75
N SER A 32 -5.64 15.86 14.25
CA SER A 32 -5.16 16.78 13.22
C SER A 32 -5.20 16.12 11.85
N SER A 33 -5.51 16.89 10.82
CA SER A 33 -5.28 16.51 9.42
C SER A 33 -4.00 17.18 8.92
N PHE A 34 -3.25 16.47 8.12
CA PHE A 34 -1.99 16.96 7.57
C PHE A 34 -1.94 16.70 6.06
N THR A 35 -1.63 17.73 5.30
CA THR A 35 -1.45 17.63 3.85
C THR A 35 -0.07 18.16 3.49
N TRP A 36 0.70 17.35 2.78
CA TRP A 36 2.02 17.71 2.29
C TRP A 36 2.15 17.41 0.79
N GLY A 37 2.17 18.46 -0.02
CA GLY A 37 2.19 18.33 -1.47
C GLY A 37 0.96 17.58 -1.98
N ILE A 38 1.19 16.41 -2.59
CA ILE A 38 0.13 15.54 -3.13
C ILE A 38 -0.38 14.50 -2.12
N ILE A 39 0.20 14.42 -0.92
CA ILE A 39 -0.14 13.41 0.08
C ILE A 39 -1.01 14.04 1.17
N THR A 40 -2.14 13.40 1.50
CA THR A 40 -3.01 13.81 2.60
C THR A 40 -3.23 12.70 3.62
N PHE A 41 -3.27 13.11 4.89
CA PHE A 41 -3.64 12.30 6.04
C PHE A 41 -4.90 12.90 6.65
N ALA A 42 -6.06 12.45 6.19
CA ALA A 42 -7.36 12.90 6.67
C ALA A 42 -8.39 11.77 6.63
N GLY A 43 -9.50 11.95 7.34
CA GLY A 43 -10.64 11.04 7.36
C GLY A 43 -10.76 10.21 8.63
N GLU A 44 -11.90 9.55 8.81
CA GLU A 44 -12.26 8.82 10.03
C GLU A 44 -11.44 7.55 10.26
N PHE A 45 -10.87 6.99 9.19
CA PHE A 45 -10.12 5.73 9.25
C PHE A 45 -8.60 5.91 9.31
N VAL A 46 -8.09 7.11 9.58
CA VAL A 46 -6.64 7.40 9.60
C VAL A 46 -5.90 6.52 10.61
N LEU A 47 -6.49 6.26 11.78
CA LEU A 47 -5.89 5.39 12.81
C LEU A 47 -5.73 3.95 12.30
N TRP A 48 -6.82 3.36 11.80
CA TRP A 48 -6.81 1.98 11.29
C TRP A 48 -5.85 1.80 10.11
N ARG A 49 -5.87 2.75 9.20
CA ARG A 49 -4.93 2.80 8.08
C ARG A 49 -3.48 2.87 8.58
N GLY A 50 -3.21 3.75 9.54
CA GLY A 50 -1.90 3.89 10.16
C GLY A 50 -1.42 2.60 10.82
N LEU A 51 -2.28 1.91 11.56
CA LEU A 51 -1.97 0.63 12.21
C LEU A 51 -1.64 -0.46 11.17
N ILE A 52 -2.45 -0.60 10.12
CA ILE A 52 -2.25 -1.61 9.09
C ILE A 52 -0.96 -1.33 8.29
N LEU A 53 -0.70 -0.08 7.91
CA LEU A 53 0.52 0.31 7.22
C LEU A 53 1.75 0.06 8.08
N THR A 54 1.69 0.40 9.38
CA THR A 54 2.80 0.13 10.30
C THR A 54 3.07 -1.35 10.45
N ALA A 55 2.03 -2.18 10.58
CA ALA A 55 2.16 -3.63 10.66
C ALA A 55 2.73 -4.23 9.34
N ALA A 56 2.24 -3.77 8.19
CA ALA A 56 2.76 -4.19 6.89
C ALA A 56 4.24 -3.80 6.71
N GLY A 57 4.60 -2.58 7.09
CA GLY A 57 5.99 -2.13 7.05
C GLY A 57 6.90 -2.90 8.00
N ALA A 58 6.42 -3.22 9.20
CA ALA A 58 7.15 -4.08 10.14
C ALA A 58 7.38 -5.49 9.56
N LEU A 59 6.39 -6.08 8.87
CA LEU A 59 6.56 -7.38 8.20
C LEU A 59 7.64 -7.32 7.11
N PHE A 60 7.70 -6.24 6.31
CA PHE A 60 8.79 -6.07 5.34
C PHE A 60 10.15 -6.00 6.00
N LEU A 61 10.28 -5.28 7.13
CA LEU A 61 11.54 -5.14 7.85
C LEU A 61 11.96 -6.46 8.53
N VAL A 62 11.02 -7.19 9.11
CA VAL A 62 11.29 -8.52 9.71
C VAL A 62 11.73 -9.51 8.64
N ALA A 63 11.10 -9.47 7.46
CA ALA A 63 11.47 -10.31 6.33
C ALA A 63 12.93 -10.16 5.88
N ILE A 64 13.58 -9.02 6.15
CA ILE A 64 15.00 -8.82 5.80
C ILE A 64 15.89 -9.83 6.52
N ASN A 65 15.62 -10.06 7.80
CA ASN A 65 16.43 -10.92 8.68
C ASN A 65 16.05 -12.40 8.57
N GLU A 66 14.99 -12.72 7.81
CA GLU A 66 14.54 -14.09 7.65
C GLU A 66 15.54 -14.92 6.83
N ALA A 67 16.00 -16.03 7.42
CA ALA A 67 16.96 -16.92 6.79
C ALA A 67 16.29 -17.84 5.75
N ASN A 68 15.02 -18.23 5.99
CA ASN A 68 14.26 -19.08 5.09
C ASN A 68 13.70 -18.27 3.91
N PRO A 69 14.12 -18.57 2.65
CA PRO A 69 13.69 -17.81 1.49
C PRO A 69 12.19 -17.90 1.23
N VAL A 70 11.54 -19.00 1.56
CA VAL A 70 10.10 -19.18 1.40
C VAL A 70 9.34 -18.28 2.37
N GLN A 71 9.75 -18.30 3.64
CA GLN A 71 9.13 -17.47 4.68
C GLN A 71 9.34 -15.99 4.42
N LYS A 72 10.53 -15.61 3.96
CA LYS A 72 10.86 -14.23 3.55
C LYS A 72 9.92 -13.72 2.44
N ARG A 73 9.68 -14.54 1.42
CA ARG A 73 8.74 -14.21 0.34
C ARG A 73 7.29 -14.16 0.84
N ALA A 74 6.89 -15.12 1.67
CA ALA A 74 5.55 -15.16 2.24
C ALA A 74 5.24 -13.91 3.08
N GLN A 75 6.16 -13.46 3.91
CA GLN A 75 6.03 -12.23 4.69
C GLN A 75 5.91 -10.98 3.78
N ALA A 76 6.70 -10.91 2.72
CA ALA A 76 6.64 -9.81 1.76
C ALA A 76 5.29 -9.77 1.00
N VAL A 77 4.77 -10.93 0.61
CA VAL A 77 3.45 -11.04 -0.03
C VAL A 77 2.34 -10.66 0.94
N LEU A 78 2.40 -11.16 2.19
CA LEU A 78 1.42 -10.83 3.22
C LEU A 78 1.39 -9.32 3.49
N ALA A 79 2.55 -8.68 3.65
CA ALA A 79 2.65 -7.23 3.81
C ALA A 79 2.04 -6.47 2.61
N SER A 80 2.30 -6.94 1.39
CA SER A 80 1.72 -6.36 0.17
C SER A 80 0.20 -6.50 0.14
N LEU A 81 -0.35 -7.65 0.54
CA LEU A 81 -1.80 -7.87 0.63
C LEU A 81 -2.46 -6.94 1.64
N MET A 82 -1.82 -6.68 2.78
CA MET A 82 -2.32 -5.71 3.77
C MET A 82 -2.43 -4.31 3.16
N ILE A 83 -1.43 -3.88 2.41
CA ILE A 83 -1.46 -2.58 1.69
C ILE A 83 -2.56 -2.58 0.63
N TRP A 84 -2.75 -3.68 -0.11
CA TRP A 84 -3.78 -3.78 -1.14
C TRP A 84 -5.19 -3.72 -0.57
N ILE A 85 -5.43 -4.32 0.60
CA ILE A 85 -6.72 -4.23 1.27
C ILE A 85 -7.01 -2.77 1.62
N VAL A 86 -6.07 -2.07 2.27
CA VAL A 86 -6.25 -0.68 2.67
C VAL A 86 -6.39 0.22 1.44
N GLY A 87 -5.49 0.14 0.48
CA GLY A 87 -5.53 0.95 -0.74
C GLY A 87 -6.76 0.64 -1.61
N GLY A 88 -7.17 -0.64 -1.66
CA GLY A 88 -8.39 -1.04 -2.36
C GLY A 88 -9.66 -0.50 -1.72
N MET A 89 -9.74 -0.45 -0.40
CA MET A 89 -10.86 0.19 0.31
C MET A 89 -10.93 1.69 0.04
N GLU A 90 -9.79 2.37 -0.06
CA GLU A 90 -9.74 3.79 -0.42
C GLU A 90 -10.23 4.02 -1.86
N ILE A 91 -9.77 3.22 -2.81
CA ILE A 91 -10.25 3.27 -4.19
C ILE A 91 -11.76 3.00 -4.24
N LEU A 92 -12.23 1.99 -3.51
CA LEU A 92 -13.65 1.67 -3.44
C LEU A 92 -14.45 2.84 -2.85
N SER A 93 -13.94 3.51 -1.81
CA SER A 93 -14.56 4.70 -1.23
C SER A 93 -14.70 5.82 -2.26
N VAL A 94 -13.65 6.09 -3.05
CA VAL A 94 -13.71 7.08 -4.15
C VAL A 94 -14.74 6.68 -5.20
N VAL A 95 -14.79 5.41 -5.59
CA VAL A 95 -15.78 4.90 -6.56
C VAL A 95 -17.20 5.04 -6.02
N LEU A 96 -17.43 4.66 -4.77
CA LEU A 96 -18.75 4.75 -4.14
C LEU A 96 -19.21 6.21 -3.97
N SER A 97 -18.30 7.12 -3.61
CA SER A 97 -18.63 8.55 -3.49
C SER A 97 -18.94 9.20 -4.84
N SER A 98 -18.50 8.58 -5.94
CA SER A 98 -18.81 9.02 -7.31
C SER A 98 -20.15 8.53 -7.83
N VAL A 99 -20.82 7.61 -7.09
CA VAL A 99 -22.17 7.12 -7.46
C VAL A 99 -23.20 8.18 -7.06
N PRO A 100 -23.90 8.80 -8.02
CA PRO A 100 -24.89 9.82 -7.70
C PRO A 100 -26.10 9.20 -6.99
N GLY A 101 -26.66 9.93 -6.02
CA GLY A 101 -27.98 9.62 -5.45
C GLY A 101 -29.10 9.70 -6.51
N GLU A 102 -30.31 9.37 -6.10
CA GLU A 102 -31.50 9.20 -6.96
C GLU A 102 -31.59 10.18 -8.13
N GLY A 103 -31.58 9.65 -9.36
CA GLY A 103 -31.87 10.40 -10.60
C GLY A 103 -30.68 10.83 -11.46
N ALA A 104 -29.44 10.55 -11.09
CA ALA A 104 -28.26 10.89 -11.88
C ALA A 104 -27.54 9.66 -12.45
N ARG A 105 -26.73 9.87 -13.51
CA ARG A 105 -26.03 8.80 -14.22
C ARG A 105 -25.05 8.03 -13.34
N TRP A 106 -25.05 6.72 -13.47
CA TRP A 106 -24.43 5.70 -12.62
C TRP A 106 -22.90 5.62 -12.60
N LEU A 107 -22.17 6.46 -13.33
CA LEU A 107 -20.71 6.44 -13.34
C LEU A 107 -20.21 7.85 -13.64
N THR A 108 -19.24 8.32 -12.88
CA THR A 108 -18.38 9.40 -13.30
C THR A 108 -17.72 9.00 -14.63
N THR A 109 -17.55 9.97 -15.52
CA THR A 109 -16.73 9.79 -16.71
C THR A 109 -15.32 9.42 -16.28
N LEU A 110 -14.57 8.73 -17.15
CA LEU A 110 -13.16 8.41 -16.89
C LEU A 110 -12.35 9.66 -16.49
N GLU A 111 -12.69 10.82 -17.07
CA GLU A 111 -12.09 12.11 -16.71
C GLU A 111 -12.43 12.54 -15.27
N GLY A 112 -13.66 12.35 -14.81
CA GLY A 112 -14.06 12.63 -13.42
C GLY A 112 -13.38 11.69 -12.42
N PHE A 113 -13.16 10.42 -12.79
CA PHE A 113 -12.40 9.47 -12.00
C PHE A 113 -10.93 9.88 -11.90
N ILE A 114 -10.31 10.25 -13.01
CA ILE A 114 -8.92 10.74 -13.04
C ILE A 114 -8.79 12.06 -12.28
N ALA A 115 -9.76 12.97 -12.39
CA ALA A 115 -9.77 14.24 -11.65
C ALA A 115 -9.86 14.01 -10.13
N SER A 116 -10.63 13.00 -9.67
CA SER A 116 -10.67 12.62 -8.25
C SER A 116 -9.33 12.09 -7.74
N TYR A 117 -8.47 11.58 -8.64
CA TYR A 117 -7.11 11.16 -8.34
C TYR A 117 -6.08 12.29 -8.33
N GLN A 118 -6.41 13.47 -8.86
CA GLN A 118 -5.54 14.66 -8.83
C GLN A 118 -5.61 15.42 -7.50
N GLU A 119 -6.59 15.13 -6.68
CA GLU A 119 -6.67 15.60 -5.29
C GLU A 119 -5.58 14.91 -4.44
N PRO A 120 -5.19 15.47 -3.28
CA PRO A 120 -4.07 14.94 -2.49
C PRO A 120 -4.23 13.43 -2.21
N VAL A 121 -3.29 12.65 -2.72
CA VAL A 121 -3.35 11.19 -2.75
C VAL A 121 -3.00 10.61 -1.38
N ILE A 122 -3.76 9.60 -0.95
CA ILE A 122 -3.50 8.88 0.29
C ILE A 122 -2.29 7.97 0.11
N PRO A 123 -1.36 7.88 1.10
CA PRO A 123 -0.12 7.11 0.97
C PRO A 123 -0.33 5.64 0.56
N SER A 124 -1.42 5.00 1.02
CA SER A 124 -1.75 3.61 0.68
C SER A 124 -1.95 3.40 -0.82
N ILE A 125 -2.54 4.36 -1.52
CA ILE A 125 -2.77 4.30 -2.96
C ILE A 125 -1.45 4.39 -3.74
N LEU A 126 -0.51 5.24 -3.29
CA LEU A 126 0.81 5.35 -3.92
C LEU A 126 1.63 4.06 -3.77
N LEU A 127 1.44 3.32 -2.68
CA LEU A 127 2.14 2.08 -2.44
C LEU A 127 1.60 0.91 -3.26
N LEU A 128 0.37 0.98 -3.78
CA LEU A 128 -0.25 -0.11 -4.57
C LEU A 128 0.59 -0.53 -5.79
N PRO A 129 0.96 0.37 -6.72
CA PRO A 129 1.72 -0.04 -7.90
C PRO A 129 3.11 -0.56 -7.54
N ILE A 130 3.72 -0.04 -6.48
CA ILE A 130 5.06 -0.45 -6.05
C ILE A 130 5.00 -1.86 -5.46
N THR A 131 4.02 -2.15 -4.61
CA THR A 131 3.82 -3.48 -4.03
C THR A 131 3.35 -4.51 -5.06
N LEU A 132 2.59 -4.08 -6.07
CA LEU A 132 2.25 -4.93 -7.22
C LEU A 132 3.52 -5.35 -7.98
N GLY A 133 4.40 -4.40 -8.26
CA GLY A 133 5.70 -4.67 -8.88
C GLY A 133 6.55 -5.64 -8.05
N LEU A 134 6.56 -5.49 -6.72
CA LEU A 134 7.26 -6.39 -5.82
C LEU A 134 6.71 -7.82 -5.88
N VAL A 135 5.40 -7.99 -5.84
CA VAL A 135 4.75 -9.32 -5.90
C VAL A 135 4.99 -9.98 -7.25
N LEU A 136 4.85 -9.25 -8.36
CA LEU A 136 5.19 -9.75 -9.69
C LEU A 136 6.65 -10.18 -9.79
N PHE A 137 7.55 -9.41 -9.21
CA PHE A 137 8.97 -9.75 -9.14
C PHE A 137 9.21 -11.05 -8.38
N ILE A 138 8.57 -11.24 -7.21
CA ILE A 138 8.65 -12.48 -6.41
C ILE A 138 8.13 -13.67 -7.23
N TYR A 139 7.03 -13.50 -7.94
CA TYR A 139 6.42 -14.54 -8.76
C TYR A 139 7.34 -14.98 -9.91
N LEU A 140 7.89 -14.02 -10.65
CA LEU A 140 8.78 -14.28 -11.78
C LEU A 140 10.13 -14.91 -11.36
N ASP A 141 10.64 -14.54 -10.18
CA ASP A 141 11.88 -15.12 -9.65
C ASP A 141 11.64 -16.54 -9.10
N GLY A 142 10.45 -16.82 -8.55
CA GLY A 142 10.05 -18.16 -8.09
C GLY A 142 9.98 -19.18 -9.22
N GLY A 143 9.31 -18.84 -10.32
CA GLY A 143 9.14 -19.75 -11.46
C GLY A 143 10.43 -20.15 -12.18
N LYS A 144 11.51 -19.36 -12.04
CA LYS A 144 12.82 -19.71 -12.61
C LYS A 144 13.58 -20.82 -11.85
N ASN A 145 13.21 -21.06 -10.61
CA ASN A 145 13.89 -22.05 -9.77
C ASN A 145 13.23 -23.45 -9.86
N GLU A 146 11.93 -23.51 -10.18
CA GLU A 146 11.20 -24.77 -10.35
C GLU A 146 11.53 -25.49 -11.67
N GLY A 147 12.05 -24.80 -12.66
CA GLY A 147 12.43 -25.39 -13.95
C GLY A 147 13.85 -25.99 -14.02
N LYS A 148 14.52 -26.14 -12.88
CA LYS A 148 15.91 -26.67 -12.79
C LYS A 148 16.03 -27.99 -12.01
N GLU A 149 14.93 -28.57 -11.56
CA GLU A 149 14.82 -29.93 -11.10
C GLU A 149 14.29 -30.81 -12.26
#